data_02ad4b69c948d708223cbdf29a55454d
#
_entry.id   02ad4b69c948d708223cbdf29a55454d
#
_cell.length_a   1.000
_cell.length_b   1.000
_cell.length_c   1.000
_cell.angle_alpha   90.00
_cell.angle_beta   90.00
_cell.angle_gamma   90.00
#
_symmetry.space_group_name_H-M   'P 1'
#
loop_
_entity.id
_entity.type
_entity.pdbx_description
1 polymer ?
#
loop_
_entity_poly.entity_id
_entity_poly.type
_entity_poly.pdbx_seq_one_letter_code
_entity_poly.pdbx_strand_id
1 'polypeptide(L)'
;MNDIALSGLAKQLVQAELLTEKSAQQAWQQAQRNRLSLVSYLVQNKLVKSWQVAEIASEHFGMAFLDLNCLDKETQPKGLVSEKLVRQHHALPLWRRGNKLFVGISDPSNHQAINDIQFSTGLNTEAILVEDDKLTDAIEKFFDTHATGLEEMADVDLDGLDIESVDDSRQDTLGGIDADDAPVVRFVHKMLLDAIKSGSSDLHFEPYEKNYRVRVRTDGILREVAKPPIQLAGRIAARLKVMASLDISERRKPQDGRIKMRLSKSKSIDFRVNTLPTLWGEKVVMRILDPSSAQIGIDALGYEPEQKDLYMAALKQPQGMILVTGPTGSGKTVSLYTGLNILNTVDINISTAEDPVEINMEGINQVNVNPRQGLDFAQALRSFLRQDPDVIMVGEIRDLETAEIAIKAAQTGHLVLSTLHTNSAAETLTRLHNMGIPGFNIATSVSLIIAQRLARKLCSHCKKPIEIPRETLIKEGFPEERIGGFTIYEPAGCDHCNGGYKGRVGIYEVVKNTPELQRLIMAEGNSLEIDIQMRRDGFNDLRTSGLIKAMQGITSLEEINRVTKD
;
A
#
# COMPACT_ATOMS: atom_id res chain seq x y z
N MET A 1 -14.06 -18.48 48.50
CA MET A 1 -13.70 -18.68 47.08
C MET A 1 -14.19 -20.10 46.76
N ASN A 2 -15.21 -20.25 45.94
CA ASN A 2 -15.70 -21.57 45.55
C ASN A 2 -14.62 -22.26 44.73
N ASP A 3 -14.08 -23.36 45.23
CA ASP A 3 -13.23 -24.27 44.46
C ASP A 3 -14.08 -24.87 43.33
N ILE A 4 -13.88 -24.35 42.10
CA ILE A 4 -14.50 -24.92 40.92
C ILE A 4 -13.70 -26.17 40.57
N ALA A 5 -14.31 -27.34 40.74
CA ALA A 5 -13.68 -28.60 40.37
C ALA A 5 -13.36 -28.57 38.85
N LEU A 6 -12.10 -28.70 38.49
CA LEU A 6 -11.67 -28.80 37.10
C LEU A 6 -12.24 -30.08 36.46
N SER A 7 -12.86 -29.96 35.30
CA SER A 7 -13.43 -31.08 34.53
C SER A 7 -12.96 -31.04 33.07
N GLY A 8 -13.13 -32.17 32.39
CA GLY A 8 -12.80 -32.26 30.94
C GLY A 8 -11.34 -31.95 30.61
N LEU A 9 -11.10 -31.22 29.51
CA LEU A 9 -9.78 -30.91 28.99
C LEU A 9 -8.88 -30.17 30.00
N ALA A 10 -9.46 -29.23 30.80
CA ALA A 10 -8.70 -28.49 31.81
C ALA A 10 -8.02 -29.41 32.84
N LYS A 11 -8.71 -30.46 33.28
CA LYS A 11 -8.17 -31.46 34.22
C LYS A 11 -7.04 -32.25 33.57
N GLN A 12 -7.18 -32.63 32.29
CA GLN A 12 -6.17 -33.38 31.55
C GLN A 12 -4.88 -32.59 31.35
N LEU A 13 -4.99 -31.31 31.03
CA LEU A 13 -3.82 -30.41 30.89
C LEU A 13 -3.05 -30.24 32.20
N VAL A 14 -3.74 -30.28 33.35
CA VAL A 14 -3.11 -30.28 34.69
C VAL A 14 -2.43 -31.63 34.98
N GLN A 15 -3.07 -32.73 34.64
CA GLN A 15 -2.50 -34.08 34.83
C GLN A 15 -1.26 -34.32 33.96
N ALA A 16 -1.20 -33.67 32.76
CA ALA A 16 -0.05 -33.70 31.86
C ALA A 16 1.03 -32.69 32.24
N GLU A 17 0.92 -32.04 33.41
CA GLU A 17 1.88 -31.04 33.93
C GLU A 17 2.10 -29.82 33.02
N LEU A 18 1.21 -29.55 32.05
CA LEU A 18 1.28 -28.37 31.17
C LEU A 18 0.73 -27.12 31.84
N LEU A 19 -0.14 -27.25 32.83
CA LEU A 19 -0.71 -26.16 33.63
C LEU A 19 -0.76 -26.51 35.10
N THR A 20 -0.60 -25.51 35.96
CA THR A 20 -0.92 -25.66 37.36
C THR A 20 -2.45 -25.58 37.55
N GLU A 21 -2.99 -26.21 38.60
CA GLU A 21 -4.42 -26.19 38.88
C GLU A 21 -4.97 -24.75 39.00
N LYS A 22 -4.21 -23.88 39.66
CA LYS A 22 -4.52 -22.45 39.79
C LYS A 22 -4.56 -21.72 38.47
N SER A 23 -3.58 -21.98 37.58
CA SER A 23 -3.52 -21.36 36.23
C SER A 23 -4.67 -21.87 35.35
N ALA A 24 -5.04 -23.16 35.44
CA ALA A 24 -6.13 -23.72 34.68
C ALA A 24 -7.50 -23.13 35.11
N GLN A 25 -7.72 -22.93 36.41
CA GLN A 25 -8.93 -22.28 36.95
C GLN A 25 -9.02 -20.83 36.48
N GLN A 26 -7.93 -20.08 36.54
CA GLN A 26 -7.87 -18.70 36.07
C GLN A 26 -8.12 -18.58 34.55
N ALA A 27 -7.48 -19.44 33.78
CA ALA A 27 -7.67 -19.49 32.34
C ALA A 27 -9.12 -19.81 31.95
N TRP A 28 -9.76 -20.76 32.63
CA TRP A 28 -11.15 -21.11 32.39
C TRP A 28 -12.10 -19.95 32.71
N GLN A 29 -11.90 -19.23 33.82
CA GLN A 29 -12.70 -18.06 34.19
C GLN A 29 -12.53 -16.93 33.20
N GLN A 30 -11.31 -16.67 32.75
CA GLN A 30 -11.05 -15.61 31.78
C GLN A 30 -11.57 -15.94 30.37
N ALA A 31 -11.46 -17.21 29.94
CA ALA A 31 -12.04 -17.68 28.70
C ALA A 31 -13.56 -17.44 28.67
N GLN A 32 -14.27 -17.79 29.75
CA GLN A 32 -15.70 -17.52 29.87
C GLN A 32 -16.04 -16.02 29.80
N ARG A 33 -15.27 -15.17 30.50
CA ARG A 33 -15.48 -13.71 30.46
C ARG A 33 -15.29 -13.13 29.07
N ASN A 34 -14.33 -13.65 28.33
CA ASN A 34 -13.99 -13.19 26.97
C ASN A 34 -14.82 -13.88 25.89
N ARG A 35 -15.73 -14.80 26.25
CA ARG A 35 -16.55 -15.61 25.32
C ARG A 35 -15.69 -16.41 24.32
N LEU A 36 -14.53 -16.89 24.78
CA LEU A 36 -13.62 -17.73 24.00
C LEU A 36 -13.69 -19.17 24.49
N SER A 37 -13.30 -20.15 23.64
CA SER A 37 -13.05 -21.51 24.10
C SER A 37 -11.82 -21.52 25.02
N LEU A 38 -11.75 -22.51 25.92
CA LEU A 38 -10.57 -22.65 26.77
C LEU A 38 -9.30 -22.85 25.93
N VAL A 39 -9.38 -23.64 24.87
CA VAL A 39 -8.27 -23.94 23.97
C VAL A 39 -7.76 -22.62 23.29
N SER A 40 -8.67 -21.87 22.68
CA SER A 40 -8.32 -20.60 22.02
C SER A 40 -7.71 -19.60 23.01
N TYR A 41 -8.25 -19.52 24.24
CA TYR A 41 -7.69 -18.64 25.27
C TYR A 41 -6.26 -19.04 25.67
N LEU A 42 -6.01 -20.33 25.88
CA LEU A 42 -4.69 -20.86 26.28
C LEU A 42 -3.63 -20.61 25.18
N VAL A 43 -3.99 -20.84 23.93
CA VAL A 43 -3.10 -20.69 22.79
C VAL A 43 -2.81 -19.21 22.50
N GLN A 44 -3.83 -18.34 22.47
CA GLN A 44 -3.67 -16.91 22.22
C GLN A 44 -2.80 -16.21 23.28
N ASN A 45 -2.94 -16.62 24.56
CA ASN A 45 -2.12 -16.09 25.65
C ASN A 45 -0.77 -16.82 25.82
N LYS A 46 -0.42 -17.74 24.91
CA LYS A 46 0.83 -18.52 24.91
C LYS A 46 1.09 -19.28 26.22
N LEU A 47 0.03 -19.69 26.89
CA LEU A 47 0.12 -20.44 28.15
C LEU A 47 0.47 -21.91 27.88
N VAL A 48 0.01 -22.46 26.75
CA VAL A 48 0.32 -23.81 26.26
C VAL A 48 0.49 -23.77 24.75
N LYS A 49 1.33 -24.62 24.19
CA LYS A 49 1.49 -24.74 22.75
C LYS A 49 0.30 -25.47 22.13
N SER A 50 -0.19 -25.01 20.98
CA SER A 50 -1.38 -25.52 20.31
C SER A 50 -1.32 -27.03 20.05
N TRP A 51 -0.19 -27.54 19.54
CA TRP A 51 0.00 -28.95 19.25
C TRP A 51 -0.07 -29.83 20.52
N GLN A 52 0.42 -29.37 21.69
CA GLN A 52 0.36 -30.09 22.95
C GLN A 52 -1.09 -30.26 23.44
N VAL A 53 -1.90 -29.20 23.26
CA VAL A 53 -3.33 -29.27 23.61
C VAL A 53 -4.05 -30.26 22.70
N ALA A 54 -3.78 -30.25 21.41
CA ALA A 54 -4.41 -31.13 20.42
C ALA A 54 -4.03 -32.62 20.65
N GLU A 55 -2.76 -32.88 20.98
CA GLU A 55 -2.26 -34.23 21.28
C GLU A 55 -2.97 -34.84 22.52
N ILE A 56 -2.99 -34.09 23.63
CA ILE A 56 -3.68 -34.54 24.87
C ILE A 56 -5.18 -34.73 24.64
N ALA A 57 -5.79 -33.79 23.89
CA ALA A 57 -7.21 -33.92 23.56
C ALA A 57 -7.49 -35.16 22.71
N SER A 58 -6.64 -35.47 21.73
CA SER A 58 -6.74 -36.66 20.90
C SER A 58 -6.66 -37.96 21.72
N GLU A 59 -5.67 -38.05 22.59
CA GLU A 59 -5.46 -39.24 23.44
C GLU A 59 -6.62 -39.47 24.42
N HIS A 60 -7.09 -38.42 25.11
CA HIS A 60 -8.09 -38.57 26.17
C HIS A 60 -9.53 -38.66 25.67
N PHE A 61 -9.84 -38.02 24.55
CA PHE A 61 -11.19 -38.03 23.97
C PHE A 61 -11.37 -39.06 22.86
N GLY A 62 -10.28 -39.76 22.47
CA GLY A 62 -10.31 -40.76 21.41
C GLY A 62 -10.66 -40.23 20.03
N MET A 63 -10.36 -38.95 19.79
CA MET A 63 -10.65 -38.28 18.52
C MET A 63 -9.43 -38.30 17.61
N ALA A 64 -9.64 -38.49 16.30
CA ALA A 64 -8.55 -38.41 15.32
C ALA A 64 -7.96 -37.00 15.28
N PHE A 65 -6.63 -36.92 15.23
CA PHE A 65 -5.90 -35.65 15.06
C PHE A 65 -5.37 -35.54 13.63
N LEU A 66 -5.46 -34.33 13.06
CA LEU A 66 -4.96 -34.00 11.73
C LEU A 66 -4.10 -32.74 11.77
N ASP A 67 -2.91 -32.78 11.18
CA ASP A 67 -2.14 -31.59 10.86
C ASP A 67 -2.70 -30.94 9.58
N LEU A 68 -3.24 -29.72 9.71
CA LEU A 68 -3.84 -28.98 8.60
C LEU A 68 -2.85 -28.63 7.47
N ASN A 69 -1.54 -28.70 7.71
CA ASN A 69 -0.55 -28.54 6.66
C ASN A 69 -0.55 -29.70 5.65
N CYS A 70 -1.07 -30.87 6.05
CA CYS A 70 -1.19 -32.05 5.19
C CYS A 70 -2.52 -32.09 4.41
N LEU A 71 -3.42 -31.12 4.63
CA LEU A 71 -4.71 -31.08 3.97
C LEU A 71 -4.59 -30.57 2.54
N ASP A 72 -5.09 -31.36 1.59
CA ASP A 72 -5.25 -30.91 0.22
C ASP A 72 -6.44 -29.94 0.10
N LYS A 73 -6.12 -28.66 -0.17
CA LYS A 73 -7.09 -27.57 -0.25
C LYS A 73 -8.09 -27.74 -1.41
N GLU A 74 -7.76 -28.51 -2.44
CA GLU A 74 -8.68 -28.78 -3.56
C GLU A 74 -9.80 -29.75 -3.18
N THR A 75 -9.61 -30.55 -2.14
CA THR A 75 -10.60 -31.52 -1.65
C THR A 75 -11.59 -30.93 -0.66
N GLN A 76 -11.37 -29.70 -0.19
CA GLN A 76 -12.26 -29.05 0.77
C GLN A 76 -13.63 -28.72 0.13
N PRO A 77 -14.75 -29.08 0.80
CA PRO A 77 -16.08 -28.84 0.26
C PRO A 77 -16.44 -27.35 0.36
N LYS A 78 -16.50 -26.70 -0.80
CA LYS A 78 -16.78 -25.27 -0.95
C LYS A 78 -18.28 -25.01 -0.91
N GLY A 79 -18.71 -23.92 -0.24
CA GLY A 79 -20.12 -23.50 -0.21
C GLY A 79 -21.09 -24.44 0.52
N LEU A 80 -20.58 -25.47 1.22
CA LEU A 80 -21.43 -26.46 1.91
C LEU A 80 -21.86 -26.00 3.31
N VAL A 81 -21.01 -25.22 3.98
CA VAL A 81 -21.27 -24.63 5.32
C VAL A 81 -21.07 -23.12 5.21
N SER A 82 -22.00 -22.35 5.77
CA SER A 82 -21.91 -20.88 5.73
C SER A 82 -20.72 -20.34 6.54
N GLU A 83 -20.11 -19.26 6.08
CA GLU A 83 -18.99 -18.59 6.76
C GLU A 83 -19.36 -18.24 8.21
N LYS A 84 -20.59 -17.79 8.46
CA LYS A 84 -21.10 -17.45 9.77
C LYS A 84 -21.02 -18.64 10.74
N LEU A 85 -21.46 -19.82 10.32
CA LEU A 85 -21.39 -21.04 11.14
C LEU A 85 -19.95 -21.45 11.42
N VAL A 86 -19.08 -21.39 10.41
CA VAL A 86 -17.65 -21.75 10.55
C VAL A 86 -16.95 -20.80 11.53
N ARG A 87 -17.15 -19.49 11.40
CA ARG A 87 -16.55 -18.49 12.30
C ARG A 87 -17.15 -18.52 13.69
N GLN A 88 -18.50 -18.66 13.82
CA GLN A 88 -19.20 -18.70 15.10
C GLN A 88 -18.75 -19.88 15.94
N HIS A 89 -18.57 -21.04 15.33
CA HIS A 89 -18.22 -22.28 16.03
C HIS A 89 -16.73 -22.60 15.99
N HIS A 90 -15.91 -21.79 15.31
CA HIS A 90 -14.49 -22.05 15.11
C HIS A 90 -14.24 -23.49 14.63
N ALA A 91 -14.93 -23.86 13.51
CA ALA A 91 -14.98 -25.22 12.98
C ALA A 91 -14.91 -25.18 11.45
N LEU A 92 -13.96 -25.90 10.85
CA LEU A 92 -13.66 -25.84 9.40
C LEU A 92 -14.06 -27.14 8.70
N PRO A 93 -14.89 -27.13 7.62
CA PRO A 93 -15.10 -28.29 6.77
C PRO A 93 -13.79 -28.71 6.10
N LEU A 94 -13.39 -29.98 6.30
CA LEU A 94 -12.12 -30.50 5.79
C LEU A 94 -12.32 -31.27 4.47
N TRP A 95 -13.16 -32.29 4.45
CA TRP A 95 -13.52 -33.04 3.25
C TRP A 95 -14.87 -33.75 3.42
N ARG A 96 -15.44 -34.17 2.31
CA ARG A 96 -16.67 -34.94 2.25
C ARG A 96 -16.41 -36.33 1.65
N ARG A 97 -16.99 -37.36 2.25
CA ARG A 97 -16.94 -38.75 1.74
C ARG A 97 -18.34 -39.34 1.73
N GLY A 98 -18.97 -39.36 0.57
CA GLY A 98 -20.37 -39.81 0.44
C GLY A 98 -21.32 -38.91 1.23
N ASN A 99 -22.00 -39.46 2.22
CA ASN A 99 -22.95 -38.75 3.10
C ASN A 99 -22.31 -38.31 4.45
N LYS A 100 -20.99 -38.42 4.59
CA LYS A 100 -20.23 -37.95 5.76
C LYS A 100 -19.45 -36.72 5.45
N LEU A 101 -19.51 -35.70 6.34
CA LEU A 101 -18.72 -34.50 6.35
C LEU A 101 -17.74 -34.53 7.53
N PHE A 102 -16.45 -34.33 7.27
CA PHE A 102 -15.41 -34.24 8.30
C PHE A 102 -15.11 -32.78 8.57
N VAL A 103 -15.15 -32.40 9.87
CA VAL A 103 -15.02 -31.02 10.31
C VAL A 103 -13.90 -30.92 11.34
N GLY A 104 -12.95 -30.02 11.09
CA GLY A 104 -11.85 -29.68 11.98
C GLY A 104 -12.33 -28.78 13.12
N ILE A 105 -12.05 -29.17 14.36
CA ILE A 105 -12.29 -28.37 15.57
C ILE A 105 -11.06 -28.41 16.46
N SER A 106 -10.82 -27.36 17.26
CA SER A 106 -9.71 -27.31 18.21
C SER A 106 -10.13 -27.74 19.65
N ASP A 107 -11.43 -27.64 19.96
CA ASP A 107 -11.97 -27.97 21.26
C ASP A 107 -12.85 -29.23 21.17
N PRO A 108 -12.46 -30.36 21.81
CA PRO A 108 -13.22 -31.60 21.75
C PRO A 108 -14.61 -31.50 22.39
N SER A 109 -14.85 -30.49 23.22
CA SER A 109 -16.16 -30.26 23.86
C SER A 109 -17.15 -29.50 22.98
N ASN A 110 -16.76 -29.07 21.81
CA ASN A 110 -17.57 -28.25 20.89
C ASN A 110 -18.57 -29.11 20.08
N HIS A 111 -19.43 -29.85 20.80
CA HIS A 111 -20.49 -30.67 20.17
C HIS A 111 -21.55 -29.83 19.45
N GLN A 112 -21.73 -28.57 19.88
CA GLN A 112 -22.68 -27.66 19.26
C GLN A 112 -22.31 -27.36 17.81
N ALA A 113 -21.02 -27.14 17.52
CA ALA A 113 -20.53 -26.96 16.15
C ALA A 113 -20.94 -28.12 15.23
N ILE A 114 -20.74 -29.33 15.69
CA ILE A 114 -21.04 -30.54 14.91
C ILE A 114 -22.55 -30.66 14.64
N ASN A 115 -23.37 -30.41 15.67
CA ASN A 115 -24.83 -30.49 15.53
C ASN A 115 -25.37 -29.40 14.59
N ASP A 116 -24.91 -28.17 14.72
CA ASP A 116 -25.37 -27.06 13.91
C ASP A 116 -24.94 -27.21 12.44
N ILE A 117 -23.72 -27.70 12.20
CA ILE A 117 -23.23 -28.00 10.85
C ILE A 117 -23.99 -29.19 10.25
N GLN A 118 -24.25 -30.23 11.03
CA GLN A 118 -25.08 -31.40 10.61
C GLN A 118 -26.50 -30.96 10.24
N PHE A 119 -27.10 -30.10 11.05
CA PHE A 119 -28.44 -29.57 10.78
C PHE A 119 -28.50 -28.71 9.51
N SER A 120 -27.49 -27.83 9.31
CA SER A 120 -27.44 -26.92 8.16
C SER A 120 -27.15 -27.66 6.85
N THR A 121 -26.35 -28.73 6.87
CA THR A 121 -25.91 -29.45 5.67
C THR A 121 -26.73 -30.70 5.36
N GLY A 122 -27.47 -31.23 6.34
CA GLY A 122 -28.15 -32.52 6.21
C GLY A 122 -27.20 -33.73 6.11
N LEU A 123 -25.89 -33.55 6.33
CA LEU A 123 -24.88 -34.59 6.22
C LEU A 123 -24.49 -35.11 7.63
N ASN A 124 -24.15 -36.40 7.71
CA ASN A 124 -23.60 -36.94 8.93
C ASN A 124 -22.20 -36.34 9.20
N THR A 125 -22.06 -35.56 10.29
CA THR A 125 -20.88 -34.77 10.57
C THR A 125 -20.00 -35.44 11.63
N GLU A 126 -18.71 -35.59 11.34
CA GLU A 126 -17.71 -36.20 12.21
C GLU A 126 -16.59 -35.20 12.50
N ALA A 127 -16.25 -35.04 13.79
CA ALA A 127 -15.23 -34.11 14.26
C ALA A 127 -13.83 -34.70 14.15
N ILE A 128 -12.87 -33.87 13.73
CA ILE A 128 -11.44 -34.17 13.74
C ILE A 128 -10.73 -33.07 14.49
N LEU A 129 -9.85 -33.42 15.41
CA LEU A 129 -9.06 -32.46 16.16
C LEU A 129 -7.95 -31.89 15.29
N VAL A 130 -7.74 -30.56 15.40
CA VAL A 130 -6.70 -29.80 14.73
C VAL A 130 -6.09 -28.79 15.70
N GLU A 131 -4.90 -28.29 15.39
CA GLU A 131 -4.26 -27.23 16.17
C GLU A 131 -5.03 -25.92 16.04
N ASP A 132 -5.26 -25.19 17.15
CA ASP A 132 -6.11 -23.99 17.20
C ASP A 132 -5.55 -22.82 16.39
N ASP A 133 -4.23 -22.57 16.45
CA ASP A 133 -3.56 -21.55 15.65
C ASP A 133 -3.64 -21.85 14.15
N LYS A 134 -3.38 -23.08 13.74
CA LYS A 134 -3.52 -23.51 12.34
C LYS A 134 -4.97 -23.50 11.87
N LEU A 135 -5.93 -23.80 12.75
CA LEU A 135 -7.35 -23.73 12.45
C LEU A 135 -7.80 -22.30 12.20
N THR A 136 -7.37 -21.35 13.04
CA THR A 136 -7.64 -19.92 12.86
C THR A 136 -7.13 -19.44 11.51
N ASP A 137 -5.86 -19.71 11.19
CA ASP A 137 -5.24 -19.35 9.92
C ASP A 137 -5.93 -20.04 8.72
N ALA A 138 -6.35 -21.29 8.88
CA ALA A 138 -7.01 -22.05 7.82
C ALA A 138 -8.42 -21.52 7.55
N ILE A 139 -9.19 -21.14 8.59
CA ILE A 139 -10.51 -20.52 8.43
C ILE A 139 -10.39 -19.19 7.67
N GLU A 140 -9.44 -18.33 8.03
CA GLU A 140 -9.21 -17.09 7.31
C GLU A 140 -8.87 -17.35 5.83
N LYS A 141 -7.91 -18.23 5.57
CA LYS A 141 -7.50 -18.60 4.19
C LYS A 141 -8.61 -19.28 3.39
N PHE A 142 -9.46 -20.09 4.03
CA PHE A 142 -10.56 -20.80 3.37
C PHE A 142 -11.58 -19.83 2.77
N PHE A 143 -11.89 -18.75 3.46
CA PHE A 143 -12.82 -17.73 2.98
C PHE A 143 -12.14 -16.64 2.16
N ASP A 144 -10.88 -16.29 2.40
CA ASP A 144 -10.12 -15.33 1.58
C ASP A 144 -9.88 -15.81 0.14
N THR A 145 -9.76 -17.14 -0.07
CA THR A 145 -9.57 -17.74 -1.40
C THR A 145 -10.88 -17.83 -2.21
N HIS A 146 -12.04 -17.53 -1.62
CA HIS A 146 -13.37 -17.79 -2.19
C HIS A 146 -14.18 -16.55 -2.57
N ALA A 147 -13.60 -15.36 -2.58
CA ALA A 147 -14.28 -14.12 -3.01
C ALA A 147 -14.63 -14.08 -4.51
N THR A 148 -14.94 -15.21 -5.13
CA THR A 148 -15.37 -15.29 -6.54
C THR A 148 -16.88 -15.40 -6.73
N GLY A 149 -17.67 -15.54 -5.66
CA GLY A 149 -19.13 -15.65 -5.73
C GLY A 149 -19.81 -14.52 -4.96
N LEU A 150 -20.66 -13.77 -5.61
CA LEU A 150 -21.47 -12.68 -5.02
C LEU A 150 -22.47 -13.17 -3.96
N GLU A 151 -22.79 -14.46 -3.94
CA GLU A 151 -23.77 -15.05 -3.02
C GLU A 151 -23.26 -15.21 -1.59
N GLU A 152 -21.93 -15.30 -1.36
CA GLU A 152 -21.33 -15.47 -0.04
C GLU A 152 -21.05 -14.15 0.71
N MET A 153 -21.38 -13.01 0.12
CA MET A 153 -21.12 -11.68 0.69
C MET A 153 -22.23 -11.15 1.62
N ALA A 154 -23.14 -12.03 2.05
CA ALA A 154 -24.33 -11.63 2.82
C ALA A 154 -24.05 -11.10 4.24
N ASP A 155 -22.89 -11.38 4.84
CA ASP A 155 -22.64 -11.19 6.28
C ASP A 155 -21.43 -10.29 6.63
N VAL A 156 -21.06 -9.32 5.82
CA VAL A 156 -20.09 -8.29 6.25
C VAL A 156 -20.85 -7.19 6.97
N ASP A 157 -20.59 -7.02 8.27
CA ASP A 157 -21.14 -5.95 9.10
C ASP A 157 -20.60 -4.59 8.58
N LEU A 158 -21.42 -3.88 7.80
CA LEU A 158 -21.10 -2.59 7.17
C LEU A 158 -21.66 -1.40 7.96
N ASP A 159 -22.24 -1.63 9.14
CA ASP A 159 -22.97 -0.62 9.93
C ASP A 159 -22.10 0.53 10.47
N GLY A 160 -20.81 0.55 10.19
CA GLY A 160 -19.88 1.58 10.67
C GLY A 160 -19.16 2.39 9.57
N LEU A 161 -19.46 2.17 8.30
CA LEU A 161 -18.74 2.82 7.19
C LEU A 161 -19.62 3.87 6.50
N ASP A 162 -19.42 5.14 6.85
CA ASP A 162 -20.03 6.27 6.15
C ASP A 162 -19.20 6.65 4.91
N ILE A 163 -19.83 6.60 3.74
CA ILE A 163 -19.28 7.15 2.50
C ILE A 163 -19.97 8.47 2.25
N GLU A 164 -19.21 9.55 2.41
CA GLU A 164 -19.66 10.89 2.05
C GLU A 164 -19.29 11.19 0.58
N SER A 165 -20.26 11.60 -0.22
CA SER A 165 -20.00 12.30 -1.47
C SER A 165 -19.56 13.73 -1.13
N VAL A 166 -18.49 14.22 -1.78
CA VAL A 166 -17.85 15.51 -1.48
C VAL A 166 -18.73 16.75 -1.79
N ASP A 167 -19.91 16.56 -2.37
CA ASP A 167 -20.82 17.67 -2.72
C ASP A 167 -22.01 17.73 -1.77
N ASP A 168 -21.96 18.63 -0.80
CA ASP A 168 -22.98 18.89 0.24
C ASP A 168 -24.33 19.42 -0.31
N SER A 169 -24.45 19.62 -1.62
CA SER A 169 -25.64 20.25 -2.24
C SER A 169 -26.69 19.26 -2.75
N ARG A 170 -26.51 17.94 -2.60
CA ARG A 170 -27.43 16.90 -3.06
C ARG A 170 -27.71 15.79 -2.04
N GLN A 171 -28.14 16.18 -0.84
CA GLN A 171 -28.46 15.23 0.25
C GLN A 171 -29.77 14.43 0.02
N ASP A 172 -30.53 14.63 -1.05
CA ASP A 172 -31.87 14.07 -1.19
C ASP A 172 -32.02 12.86 -2.12
N THR A 173 -30.98 12.21 -2.59
CA THR A 173 -31.08 11.09 -3.55
C THR A 173 -30.56 9.74 -3.07
N LEU A 174 -30.30 9.53 -1.78
CA LEU A 174 -29.96 8.21 -1.20
C LEU A 174 -31.20 7.34 -0.88
N GLY A 175 -32.40 7.77 -1.29
CA GLY A 175 -33.65 7.02 -1.16
C GLY A 175 -33.79 5.98 -2.29
N GLY A 176 -33.54 4.71 -2.00
CA GLY A 176 -33.89 3.60 -2.86
C GLY A 176 -32.69 2.80 -3.39
N ILE A 177 -31.92 2.16 -2.48
CA ILE A 177 -31.09 1.03 -2.87
C ILE A 177 -32.07 -0.12 -3.11
N ASP A 178 -32.28 -0.49 -4.38
CA ASP A 178 -33.01 -1.71 -4.70
C ASP A 178 -32.32 -2.89 -3.99
N ALA A 179 -33.10 -3.76 -3.37
CA ALA A 179 -32.59 -4.95 -2.68
C ALA A 179 -31.68 -5.81 -3.60
N ASP A 180 -31.88 -5.69 -4.90
CA ASP A 180 -31.06 -6.32 -5.96
C ASP A 180 -29.63 -5.75 -6.08
N ASP A 181 -29.34 -4.54 -5.60
CA ASP A 181 -28.02 -3.90 -5.68
C ASP A 181 -27.13 -4.16 -4.45
N ALA A 182 -27.69 -4.69 -3.37
CA ALA A 182 -26.95 -4.97 -2.14
C ALA A 182 -25.67 -5.83 -2.35
N PRO A 183 -25.66 -6.88 -3.21
CA PRO A 183 -24.45 -7.66 -3.47
C PRO A 183 -23.35 -6.85 -4.17
N VAL A 184 -23.70 -5.97 -5.12
CA VAL A 184 -22.73 -5.11 -5.84
C VAL A 184 -22.13 -4.07 -4.89
N VAL A 185 -22.96 -3.48 -4.03
CA VAL A 185 -22.50 -2.51 -3.01
C VAL A 185 -21.48 -3.15 -2.09
N ARG A 186 -21.78 -4.34 -1.54
CA ARG A 186 -20.85 -5.09 -0.66
C ARG A 186 -19.58 -5.48 -1.38
N PHE A 187 -19.66 -5.94 -2.62
CA PHE A 187 -18.48 -6.27 -3.43
C PHE A 187 -17.56 -5.07 -3.60
N VAL A 188 -18.11 -3.91 -4.02
CA VAL A 188 -17.31 -2.69 -4.20
C VAL A 188 -16.66 -2.26 -2.88
N HIS A 189 -17.42 -2.22 -1.77
CA HIS A 189 -16.89 -1.87 -0.45
C HIS A 189 -15.76 -2.81 -0.01
N LYS A 190 -15.94 -4.12 -0.17
CA LYS A 190 -14.90 -5.10 0.14
C LYS A 190 -13.64 -4.84 -0.67
N MET A 191 -13.75 -4.64 -1.98
CA MET A 191 -12.60 -4.35 -2.84
C MET A 191 -11.84 -3.09 -2.40
N LEU A 192 -12.56 -2.04 -2.00
CA LEU A 192 -11.95 -0.80 -1.49
C LEU A 192 -11.22 -1.03 -0.17
N LEU A 193 -11.85 -1.73 0.78
CA LEU A 193 -11.23 -2.05 2.07
C LEU A 193 -10.00 -2.96 1.94
N ASP A 194 -10.09 -4.00 1.11
CA ASP A 194 -8.98 -4.92 0.88
C ASP A 194 -7.79 -4.20 0.20
N ALA A 195 -8.07 -3.30 -0.74
CA ALA A 195 -7.05 -2.47 -1.36
C ALA A 195 -6.36 -1.52 -0.36
N ILE A 196 -7.12 -0.91 0.56
CA ILE A 196 -6.56 -0.07 1.64
C ILE A 196 -5.69 -0.92 2.57
N LYS A 197 -6.20 -2.06 3.04
CA LYS A 197 -5.48 -2.97 3.96
C LYS A 197 -4.19 -3.51 3.35
N SER A 198 -4.19 -3.80 2.04
CA SER A 198 -3.01 -4.28 1.32
C SER A 198 -2.01 -3.18 0.95
N GLY A 199 -2.30 -1.90 1.27
CA GLY A 199 -1.46 -0.76 0.91
C GLY A 199 -1.36 -0.53 -0.59
N SER A 200 -2.42 -0.85 -1.33
CA SER A 200 -2.48 -0.64 -2.77
C SER A 200 -2.58 0.85 -3.11
N SER A 201 -2.02 1.24 -4.25
CA SER A 201 -2.10 2.63 -4.76
C SER A 201 -3.29 2.85 -5.68
N ASP A 202 -3.66 1.84 -6.46
CA ASP A 202 -4.72 1.97 -7.47
C ASP A 202 -5.57 0.68 -7.55
N LEU A 203 -6.89 0.85 -7.82
CA LEU A 203 -7.80 -0.22 -8.20
C LEU A 203 -8.24 -0.02 -9.64
N HIS A 204 -8.30 -1.11 -10.40
CA HIS A 204 -8.72 -1.14 -11.80
C HIS A 204 -9.91 -2.08 -11.95
N PHE A 205 -11.04 -1.57 -12.37
CA PHE A 205 -12.24 -2.32 -12.73
C PHE A 205 -12.33 -2.36 -14.25
N GLU A 206 -12.15 -3.53 -14.84
CA GLU A 206 -11.87 -3.67 -16.28
C GLU A 206 -12.83 -4.66 -16.96
N PRO A 207 -13.78 -4.17 -17.80
CA PRO A 207 -14.62 -5.02 -18.63
C PRO A 207 -13.87 -5.48 -19.89
N TYR A 208 -14.06 -6.74 -20.26
CA TYR A 208 -13.60 -7.36 -21.50
C TYR A 208 -14.77 -8.09 -22.16
N GLU A 209 -14.56 -8.64 -23.36
CA GLU A 209 -15.61 -9.31 -24.12
C GLU A 209 -16.31 -10.44 -23.36
N LYS A 210 -15.54 -11.31 -22.72
CA LYS A 210 -16.03 -12.54 -22.05
C LYS A 210 -15.85 -12.54 -20.55
N ASN A 211 -15.11 -11.61 -20.00
CA ASN A 211 -14.78 -11.58 -18.59
C ASN A 211 -14.74 -10.14 -18.05
N TYR A 212 -14.87 -10.04 -16.75
CA TYR A 212 -14.65 -8.82 -16.00
C TYR A 212 -13.53 -9.06 -15.00
N ARG A 213 -12.59 -8.14 -14.90
CA ARG A 213 -11.41 -8.30 -14.06
C ARG A 213 -11.25 -7.11 -13.13
N VAL A 214 -10.96 -7.39 -11.85
CA VAL A 214 -10.51 -6.36 -10.90
C VAL A 214 -9.06 -6.59 -10.56
N ARG A 215 -8.25 -5.54 -10.72
CA ARG A 215 -6.83 -5.55 -10.36
C ARG A 215 -6.53 -4.46 -9.36
N VAL A 216 -5.59 -4.72 -8.47
CA VAL A 216 -4.99 -3.71 -7.60
C VAL A 216 -3.53 -3.52 -7.94
N ARG A 217 -3.03 -2.30 -7.77
CA ARG A 217 -1.60 -1.99 -7.88
C ARG A 217 -1.02 -1.89 -6.49
N THR A 218 -0.17 -2.84 -6.12
CA THR A 218 0.54 -2.85 -4.83
C THR A 218 2.03 -2.83 -5.11
N ASP A 219 2.75 -1.90 -4.46
CA ASP A 219 4.19 -1.69 -4.68
C ASP A 219 4.58 -1.52 -6.16
N GLY A 220 3.71 -0.86 -6.94
CA GLY A 220 3.90 -0.57 -8.37
C GLY A 220 3.48 -1.68 -9.32
N ILE A 221 3.16 -2.89 -8.85
CA ILE A 221 2.79 -4.06 -9.67
C ILE A 221 1.29 -4.29 -9.63
N LEU A 222 0.68 -4.50 -10.81
CA LEU A 222 -0.73 -4.86 -10.94
C LEU A 222 -0.94 -6.35 -10.68
N ARG A 223 -1.97 -6.66 -9.86
CA ARG A 223 -2.40 -8.03 -9.58
C ARG A 223 -3.90 -8.16 -9.76
N GLU A 224 -4.33 -9.29 -10.26
CA GLU A 224 -5.72 -9.64 -10.31
C GLU A 224 -6.18 -10.13 -8.93
N VAL A 225 -7.28 -9.55 -8.43
CA VAL A 225 -7.83 -9.86 -7.10
C VAL A 225 -9.24 -10.41 -7.17
N ALA A 226 -9.99 -10.16 -8.25
CA ALA A 226 -11.33 -10.69 -8.43
C ALA A 226 -11.74 -10.78 -9.91
N LYS A 227 -12.65 -11.71 -10.21
CA LYS A 227 -13.30 -11.92 -11.51
C LYS A 227 -14.82 -11.99 -11.33
N PRO A 228 -15.50 -10.87 -11.05
CA PRO A 228 -16.95 -10.89 -10.96
C PRO A 228 -17.59 -11.23 -12.31
N PRO A 229 -18.84 -11.73 -12.32
CA PRO A 229 -19.57 -11.99 -13.54
C PRO A 229 -19.67 -10.75 -14.43
N ILE A 230 -19.49 -10.93 -15.76
CA ILE A 230 -19.51 -9.83 -16.75
C ILE A 230 -20.85 -9.07 -16.75
N GLN A 231 -21.95 -9.74 -16.42
CA GLN A 231 -23.30 -9.13 -16.34
C GLN A 231 -23.38 -8.01 -15.31
N LEU A 232 -22.47 -8.00 -14.33
CA LEU A 232 -22.42 -6.99 -13.29
C LEU A 232 -21.57 -5.77 -13.65
N ALA A 233 -20.86 -5.81 -14.79
CA ALA A 233 -19.95 -4.74 -15.20
C ALA A 233 -20.62 -3.36 -15.20
N GLY A 234 -21.84 -3.25 -15.80
CA GLY A 234 -22.59 -2.01 -15.84
C GLY A 234 -23.07 -1.53 -14.46
N ARG A 235 -23.46 -2.47 -13.59
CA ARG A 235 -23.93 -2.16 -12.22
C ARG A 235 -22.77 -1.72 -11.33
N ILE A 236 -21.59 -2.36 -11.43
CA ILE A 236 -20.37 -1.97 -10.72
C ILE A 236 -19.94 -0.56 -11.15
N ALA A 237 -19.88 -0.28 -12.46
CA ALA A 237 -19.54 1.03 -12.98
C ALA A 237 -20.53 2.11 -12.51
N ALA A 238 -21.84 1.84 -12.60
CA ALA A 238 -22.88 2.75 -12.12
C ALA A 238 -22.72 3.04 -10.62
N ARG A 239 -22.48 2.01 -9.78
CA ARG A 239 -22.27 2.20 -8.35
C ARG A 239 -21.04 3.06 -8.05
N LEU A 240 -19.91 2.82 -8.71
CA LEU A 240 -18.70 3.62 -8.57
C LEU A 240 -18.92 5.08 -8.99
N LYS A 241 -19.71 5.30 -10.05
CA LYS A 241 -20.09 6.66 -10.51
C LYS A 241 -20.97 7.39 -9.50
N VAL A 242 -21.98 6.70 -8.93
CA VAL A 242 -22.81 7.26 -7.84
C VAL A 242 -21.95 7.71 -6.66
N MET A 243 -21.04 6.81 -6.20
CA MET A 243 -20.15 7.12 -5.08
C MET A 243 -19.22 8.29 -5.36
N ALA A 244 -18.83 8.49 -6.63
CA ALA A 244 -17.94 9.56 -7.07
C ALA A 244 -18.67 10.84 -7.53
N SER A 245 -20.01 10.93 -7.37
CA SER A 245 -20.88 12.02 -7.84
C SER A 245 -20.78 12.28 -9.34
N LEU A 246 -20.59 11.20 -10.15
CA LEU A 246 -20.50 11.25 -11.61
C LEU A 246 -21.86 10.99 -12.27
N ASP A 247 -22.02 11.46 -13.51
CA ASP A 247 -23.22 11.24 -14.31
C ASP A 247 -23.30 9.77 -14.77
N ILE A 248 -24.30 9.03 -14.26
CA ILE A 248 -24.53 7.61 -14.59
C ILE A 248 -25.07 7.44 -16.02
N SER A 249 -25.78 8.45 -16.53
CA SER A 249 -26.42 8.41 -17.85
C SER A 249 -25.41 8.59 -18.98
N GLU A 250 -24.35 9.36 -18.76
CA GLU A 250 -23.29 9.58 -19.76
C GLU A 250 -22.24 8.47 -19.69
N ARG A 251 -22.24 7.58 -20.68
CA ARG A 251 -21.34 6.42 -20.77
C ARG A 251 -20.35 6.48 -21.93
N ARG A 252 -20.35 7.59 -22.68
CA ARG A 252 -19.56 7.76 -23.91
C ARG A 252 -18.37 8.70 -23.73
N LYS A 253 -18.28 9.37 -22.58
CA LYS A 253 -17.21 10.33 -22.28
C LYS A 253 -16.49 9.94 -21.00
N PRO A 254 -15.17 10.18 -20.93
CA PRO A 254 -14.43 10.06 -19.67
C PRO A 254 -14.98 11.04 -18.63
N GLN A 255 -14.98 10.62 -17.38
CA GLN A 255 -15.39 11.46 -16.25
C GLN A 255 -14.38 11.30 -15.11
N ASP A 256 -14.15 12.39 -14.37
CA ASP A 256 -13.30 12.43 -13.18
C ASP A 256 -14.13 12.80 -11.96
N GLY A 257 -13.92 12.11 -10.84
CA GLY A 257 -14.61 12.35 -9.58
C GLY A 257 -13.78 11.95 -8.37
N ARG A 258 -14.38 12.15 -7.20
CA ARG A 258 -13.73 11.80 -5.91
C ARG A 258 -14.72 11.06 -5.01
N ILE A 259 -14.19 10.15 -4.20
CA ILE A 259 -14.91 9.45 -3.15
C ILE A 259 -14.15 9.68 -1.85
N LYS A 260 -14.86 10.04 -0.78
CA LYS A 260 -14.30 10.08 0.57
C LYS A 260 -14.89 8.95 1.40
N MET A 261 -14.03 8.06 1.88
CA MET A 261 -14.41 6.93 2.72
C MET A 261 -13.92 7.14 4.14
N ARG A 262 -14.83 7.15 5.10
CA ARG A 262 -14.49 7.19 6.53
C ARG A 262 -14.27 5.77 7.05
N LEU A 263 -13.07 5.49 7.55
CA LEU A 263 -12.71 4.21 8.18
C LEU A 263 -12.92 4.25 9.69
N SER A 264 -12.81 5.44 10.30
CA SER A 264 -13.05 5.68 11.72
C SER A 264 -13.36 7.17 11.94
N LYS A 265 -13.70 7.55 13.19
CA LYS A 265 -13.93 8.97 13.55
C LYS A 265 -12.73 9.88 13.24
N SER A 266 -11.51 9.32 13.21
CA SER A 266 -10.25 10.07 13.00
C SER A 266 -9.54 9.73 11.70
N LYS A 267 -10.02 8.74 10.91
CA LYS A 267 -9.33 8.29 9.69
C LYS A 267 -10.29 8.24 8.52
N SER A 268 -10.01 9.08 7.51
CA SER A 268 -10.67 9.03 6.20
C SER A 268 -9.64 8.82 5.10
N ILE A 269 -10.07 8.18 4.02
CA ILE A 269 -9.26 7.97 2.82
C ILE A 269 -10.03 8.51 1.63
N ASP A 270 -9.35 9.30 0.81
CA ASP A 270 -9.87 9.84 -0.42
C ASP A 270 -9.50 8.96 -1.61
N PHE A 271 -10.41 8.83 -2.57
CA PHE A 271 -10.16 8.15 -3.83
C PHE A 271 -10.40 9.12 -4.98
N ARG A 272 -9.46 9.21 -5.88
CA ARG A 272 -9.65 9.85 -7.18
C ARG A 272 -10.14 8.80 -8.17
N VAL A 273 -11.29 9.05 -8.79
CA VAL A 273 -11.97 8.11 -9.69
C VAL A 273 -11.94 8.67 -11.10
N ASN A 274 -11.49 7.88 -12.05
CA ASN A 274 -11.57 8.18 -13.48
C ASN A 274 -12.31 7.06 -14.19
N THR A 275 -13.28 7.41 -15.04
CA THR A 275 -13.98 6.48 -15.91
C THR A 275 -13.60 6.69 -17.35
N LEU A 276 -13.43 5.60 -18.09
CA LEU A 276 -13.09 5.62 -19.51
C LEU A 276 -13.98 4.65 -20.27
N PRO A 277 -14.75 5.09 -21.28
CA PRO A 277 -15.47 4.23 -22.18
C PRO A 277 -14.52 3.30 -22.96
N THR A 278 -14.80 2.01 -22.95
CA THR A 278 -14.08 1.00 -23.74
C THR A 278 -15.06 0.23 -24.63
N LEU A 279 -14.57 -0.63 -25.52
CA LEU A 279 -15.40 -1.45 -26.40
C LEU A 279 -16.41 -2.33 -25.65
N TRP A 280 -16.08 -2.74 -24.42
CA TRP A 280 -16.84 -3.72 -23.64
C TRP A 280 -17.50 -3.12 -22.38
N GLY A 281 -17.55 -1.79 -22.28
CA GLY A 281 -18.12 -1.06 -21.16
C GLY A 281 -17.15 -0.03 -20.57
N GLU A 282 -17.52 0.58 -19.46
CA GLU A 282 -16.70 1.59 -18.82
C GLU A 282 -15.62 0.93 -17.95
N LYS A 283 -14.36 1.22 -18.25
CA LYS A 283 -13.25 0.95 -17.35
C LYS A 283 -13.23 2.03 -16.28
N VAL A 284 -13.10 1.63 -14.99
CA VAL A 284 -12.96 2.56 -13.87
C VAL A 284 -11.62 2.33 -13.20
N VAL A 285 -10.88 3.41 -12.98
CA VAL A 285 -9.62 3.41 -12.22
C VAL A 285 -9.80 4.31 -11.01
N MET A 286 -9.43 3.79 -9.86
CA MET A 286 -9.49 4.51 -8.59
C MET A 286 -8.09 4.59 -7.99
N ARG A 287 -7.59 5.79 -7.73
CA ARG A 287 -6.35 6.03 -6.99
C ARG A 287 -6.65 6.27 -5.54
N ILE A 288 -5.94 5.56 -4.65
CA ILE A 288 -6.06 5.72 -3.21
C ILE A 288 -5.14 6.86 -2.77
N LEU A 289 -5.71 7.87 -2.10
CA LEU A 289 -5.00 9.02 -1.54
C LEU A 289 -5.01 8.88 -0.01
N ASP A 290 -3.95 8.28 0.53
CA ASP A 290 -3.81 8.12 1.99
C ASP A 290 -3.08 9.33 2.57
N PRO A 291 -3.74 10.16 3.41
CA PRO A 291 -3.14 11.34 4.03
C PRO A 291 -1.88 11.01 4.86
N SER A 292 -1.76 9.80 5.38
CA SER A 292 -0.59 9.39 6.16
C SER A 292 0.70 9.39 5.34
N SER A 293 0.61 9.28 4.01
CA SER A 293 1.78 9.33 3.12
C SER A 293 2.46 10.70 3.08
N ALA A 294 1.74 11.80 3.39
CA ALA A 294 2.33 13.14 3.51
C ALA A 294 3.08 13.34 4.84
N GLN A 295 2.82 12.49 5.84
CA GLN A 295 3.44 12.56 7.17
C GLN A 295 4.67 11.65 7.32
N ILE A 296 5.11 11.04 6.22
CA ILE A 296 6.31 10.20 6.22
C ILE A 296 7.53 11.09 6.52
N GLY A 297 8.20 10.81 7.64
CA GLY A 297 9.44 11.50 8.00
C GLY A 297 10.57 11.20 7.02
N ILE A 298 11.52 12.14 6.89
CA ILE A 298 12.65 12.03 5.94
C ILE A 298 13.47 10.73 6.11
N ASP A 299 13.56 10.21 7.33
CA ASP A 299 14.29 8.97 7.64
C ASP A 299 13.64 7.73 7.03
N ALA A 300 12.32 7.74 6.85
CA ALA A 300 11.58 6.63 6.27
C ALA A 300 11.62 6.62 4.73
N LEU A 301 12.02 7.70 4.07
CA LEU A 301 12.10 7.80 2.62
C LEU A 301 13.23 6.95 2.04
N GLY A 302 14.30 6.73 2.82
CA GLY A 302 15.41 5.89 2.42
C GLY A 302 16.60 6.64 1.79
N TYR A 303 16.75 7.93 2.06
CA TYR A 303 17.98 8.67 1.73
C TYR A 303 19.19 8.04 2.43
N GLU A 304 20.35 8.03 1.76
CA GLU A 304 21.61 7.80 2.45
C GLU A 304 21.94 9.01 3.33
N PRO A 305 22.74 8.87 4.42
CA PRO A 305 23.00 9.96 5.36
C PRO A 305 23.48 11.24 4.68
N GLU A 306 24.44 11.15 3.77
CA GLU A 306 24.99 12.30 3.04
C GLU A 306 23.93 12.97 2.13
N GLN A 307 23.09 12.18 1.47
CA GLN A 307 22.01 12.68 0.64
C GLN A 307 20.94 13.41 1.48
N LYS A 308 20.61 12.86 2.64
CA LYS A 308 19.72 13.51 3.60
C LYS A 308 20.27 14.85 4.06
N ASP A 309 21.56 14.90 4.42
CA ASP A 309 22.23 16.12 4.87
C ASP A 309 22.21 17.21 3.79
N LEU A 310 22.44 16.87 2.53
CA LEU A 310 22.33 17.79 1.39
C LEU A 310 20.92 18.34 1.24
N TYR A 311 19.90 17.48 1.35
CA TYR A 311 18.50 17.94 1.24
C TYR A 311 18.13 18.84 2.42
N MET A 312 18.46 18.44 3.65
CA MET A 312 18.22 19.26 4.82
C MET A 312 18.94 20.61 4.81
N ALA A 313 20.15 20.66 4.25
CA ALA A 313 20.90 21.88 4.07
C ALA A 313 20.25 22.80 3.02
N ALA A 314 19.72 22.24 1.93
CA ALA A 314 19.02 22.99 0.89
C ALA A 314 17.68 23.56 1.40
N LEU A 315 16.92 22.80 2.19
CA LEU A 315 15.67 23.27 2.79
C LEU A 315 15.86 24.44 3.76
N LYS A 316 17.04 24.58 4.36
CA LYS A 316 17.36 25.70 5.29
C LYS A 316 17.82 26.97 4.58
N GLN A 317 17.97 26.94 3.25
CA GLN A 317 18.36 28.14 2.51
C GLN A 317 17.20 29.13 2.44
N PRO A 318 17.45 30.43 2.58
CA PRO A 318 16.39 31.44 2.53
C PRO A 318 15.82 31.62 1.10
N GLN A 319 16.57 31.23 0.07
CA GLN A 319 16.18 31.33 -1.32
C GLN A 319 16.89 30.29 -2.18
N GLY A 320 16.39 30.06 -3.36
CA GLY A 320 16.94 29.10 -4.32
C GLY A 320 15.88 28.11 -4.80
N MET A 321 16.28 27.16 -5.62
CA MET A 321 15.37 26.21 -6.22
C MET A 321 15.80 24.76 -5.93
N ILE A 322 14.88 23.97 -5.40
CA ILE A 322 15.04 22.53 -5.21
C ILE A 322 14.16 21.82 -6.24
N LEU A 323 14.75 20.99 -7.08
CA LEU A 323 14.07 20.23 -8.11
C LEU A 323 14.04 18.75 -7.79
N VAL A 324 12.84 18.16 -7.79
CA VAL A 324 12.66 16.71 -7.65
C VAL A 324 12.21 16.13 -8.97
N THR A 325 12.96 15.18 -9.51
CA THR A 325 12.71 14.63 -10.85
C THR A 325 12.57 13.10 -10.83
N GLY A 326 11.97 12.58 -11.88
CA GLY A 326 11.72 11.14 -12.07
C GLY A 326 10.40 10.89 -12.80
N PRO A 327 10.14 9.63 -13.22
CA PRO A 327 8.91 9.25 -13.88
C PRO A 327 7.70 9.32 -12.94
N THR A 328 6.52 9.17 -13.51
CA THR A 328 5.28 9.04 -12.74
C THR A 328 5.37 7.86 -11.78
N GLY A 329 4.97 8.07 -10.52
CA GLY A 329 5.02 7.03 -9.49
C GLY A 329 6.40 6.82 -8.84
N SER A 330 7.40 7.67 -9.12
CA SER A 330 8.70 7.62 -8.43
C SER A 330 8.68 8.20 -7.01
N GLY A 331 7.56 8.78 -6.56
CA GLY A 331 7.40 9.32 -5.20
C GLY A 331 7.77 10.79 -5.04
N LYS A 332 7.87 11.57 -6.14
CA LYS A 332 8.23 13.00 -6.11
C LYS A 332 7.37 13.81 -5.14
N THR A 333 6.05 13.65 -5.21
CA THR A 333 5.10 14.35 -4.33
C THR A 333 5.38 14.09 -2.85
N VAL A 334 5.68 12.84 -2.49
CA VAL A 334 5.99 12.47 -1.09
C VAL A 334 7.29 13.15 -0.64
N SER A 335 8.33 13.17 -1.48
CA SER A 335 9.59 13.86 -1.15
C SER A 335 9.39 15.37 -0.98
N LEU A 336 8.59 16.02 -1.86
CA LEU A 336 8.25 17.43 -1.72
C LEU A 336 7.43 17.71 -0.47
N TYR A 337 6.38 16.93 -0.23
CA TYR A 337 5.52 17.09 0.94
C TYR A 337 6.28 16.86 2.27
N THR A 338 7.22 15.91 2.29
CA THR A 338 8.13 15.74 3.43
C THR A 338 8.98 17.00 3.66
N GLY A 339 9.51 17.60 2.60
CA GLY A 339 10.24 18.87 2.67
C GLY A 339 9.36 20.01 3.18
N LEU A 340 8.14 20.14 2.64
CA LEU A 340 7.17 21.14 3.10
C LEU A 340 6.78 20.96 4.56
N ASN A 341 6.56 19.72 5.02
CA ASN A 341 6.28 19.43 6.42
C ASN A 341 7.41 19.85 7.37
N ILE A 342 8.66 19.69 6.93
CA ILE A 342 9.83 20.13 7.71
C ILE A 342 9.87 21.67 7.84
N LEU A 343 9.44 22.37 6.79
CA LEU A 343 9.42 23.84 6.72
C LEU A 343 8.16 24.45 7.36
N ASN A 344 7.09 23.68 7.54
CA ASN A 344 5.78 24.16 7.95
C ASN A 344 5.75 24.50 9.44
N THR A 345 6.21 25.70 9.75
CA THR A 345 6.18 26.32 11.07
C THR A 345 5.29 27.58 11.04
N VAL A 346 4.90 28.09 12.19
CA VAL A 346 3.95 29.23 12.29
C VAL A 346 4.50 30.51 11.67
N ASP A 347 5.79 30.64 11.59
CA ASP A 347 6.55 31.80 11.12
C ASP A 347 6.90 31.73 9.61
N ILE A 348 6.54 30.67 8.91
CA ILE A 348 6.84 30.49 7.48
C ILE A 348 5.54 30.44 6.65
N ASN A 349 5.43 31.33 5.69
CA ASN A 349 4.32 31.37 4.73
C ASN A 349 4.61 30.48 3.52
N ILE A 350 3.91 29.34 3.44
CA ILE A 350 4.05 28.35 2.36
C ILE A 350 2.84 28.40 1.43
N SER A 351 3.09 28.52 0.13
CA SER A 351 2.07 28.47 -0.91
C SER A 351 2.39 27.43 -1.96
N THR A 352 1.39 26.62 -2.35
CA THR A 352 1.57 25.59 -3.38
C THR A 352 0.56 25.73 -4.51
N ALA A 353 0.99 25.46 -5.75
CA ALA A 353 0.13 25.32 -6.92
C ALA A 353 0.25 23.89 -7.46
N GLU A 354 -0.87 23.17 -7.58
CA GLU A 354 -0.90 21.74 -7.86
C GLU A 354 -2.02 21.38 -8.86
N ASP A 355 -1.85 20.28 -9.62
CA ASP A 355 -2.80 19.83 -10.66
C ASP A 355 -3.18 18.34 -10.50
N PRO A 356 -4.11 18.00 -9.57
CA PRO A 356 -4.60 18.79 -8.43
C PRO A 356 -3.79 18.55 -7.15
N VAL A 357 -4.17 19.21 -6.05
CA VAL A 357 -3.70 18.88 -4.70
C VAL A 357 -3.99 17.42 -4.39
N GLU A 358 -2.95 16.65 -4.06
CA GLU A 358 -3.08 15.22 -3.78
C GLU A 358 -3.52 14.98 -2.34
N ILE A 359 -2.95 15.69 -1.37
CA ILE A 359 -3.21 15.55 0.06
C ILE A 359 -3.29 16.92 0.69
N ASN A 360 -4.32 17.17 1.48
CA ASN A 360 -4.46 18.42 2.22
C ASN A 360 -3.44 18.48 3.37
N MET A 361 -2.71 19.58 3.45
CA MET A 361 -1.72 19.86 4.50
C MET A 361 -2.17 21.09 5.30
N GLU A 362 -2.40 20.90 6.59
CA GLU A 362 -2.74 22.00 7.48
C GLU A 362 -1.55 22.97 7.59
N GLY A 363 -1.83 24.29 7.59
CA GLY A 363 -0.81 25.33 7.67
C GLY A 363 -0.19 25.74 6.32
N ILE A 364 -0.60 25.11 5.21
CA ILE A 364 -0.09 25.40 3.85
C ILE A 364 -1.23 25.94 2.97
N ASN A 365 -0.96 27.00 2.22
CA ASN A 365 -1.89 27.59 1.26
C ASN A 365 -1.83 26.82 -0.06
N GLN A 366 -2.65 25.76 -0.20
CA GLN A 366 -2.64 24.90 -1.37
C GLN A 366 -3.68 25.35 -2.41
N VAL A 367 -3.23 25.60 -3.65
CA VAL A 367 -4.06 26.05 -4.77
C VAL A 367 -4.16 24.94 -5.81
N ASN A 368 -5.39 24.53 -6.14
CA ASN A 368 -5.65 23.71 -7.32
C ASN A 368 -5.64 24.60 -8.58
N VAL A 369 -4.79 24.29 -9.55
CA VAL A 369 -4.83 24.95 -10.85
C VAL A 369 -6.11 24.58 -11.61
N ASN A 370 -6.68 25.53 -12.31
CA ASN A 370 -7.87 25.34 -13.14
C ASN A 370 -7.73 26.14 -14.46
N PRO A 371 -7.09 25.57 -15.49
CA PRO A 371 -6.87 26.25 -16.76
C PRO A 371 -8.17 26.73 -17.44
N ARG A 372 -9.30 26.06 -17.20
CA ARG A 372 -10.62 26.47 -17.74
C ARG A 372 -11.10 27.81 -17.18
N GLN A 373 -10.65 28.15 -15.97
CA GLN A 373 -10.94 29.43 -15.31
C GLN A 373 -9.79 30.44 -15.44
N GLY A 374 -8.74 30.11 -16.22
CA GLY A 374 -7.56 30.96 -16.39
C GLY A 374 -6.58 30.92 -15.21
N LEU A 375 -6.76 29.98 -14.26
CA LEU A 375 -5.82 29.79 -13.15
C LEU A 375 -4.87 28.62 -13.48
N ASP A 376 -3.81 28.90 -14.23
CA ASP A 376 -2.71 27.99 -14.52
C ASP A 376 -1.55 28.17 -13.52
N PHE A 377 -0.47 27.38 -13.69
CA PHE A 377 0.72 27.47 -12.83
C PHE A 377 1.36 28.85 -12.85
N ALA A 378 1.50 29.46 -14.02
CA ALA A 378 2.11 30.78 -14.18
C ALA A 378 1.30 31.87 -13.49
N GLN A 379 -0.02 31.84 -13.62
CA GLN A 379 -0.92 32.80 -12.97
C GLN A 379 -0.94 32.61 -11.45
N ALA A 380 -0.93 31.36 -10.96
CA ALA A 380 -0.82 31.09 -9.53
C ALA A 380 0.49 31.64 -8.95
N LEU A 381 1.62 31.39 -9.60
CA LEU A 381 2.93 31.92 -9.20
C LEU A 381 2.97 33.45 -9.15
N ARG A 382 2.45 34.13 -10.19
CA ARG A 382 2.35 35.61 -10.18
C ARG A 382 1.51 36.12 -9.02
N SER A 383 0.51 35.38 -8.60
CA SER A 383 -0.32 35.72 -7.45
C SER A 383 0.43 35.49 -6.13
N PHE A 384 1.15 34.39 -6.00
CA PHE A 384 1.96 34.10 -4.81
C PHE A 384 2.98 35.19 -4.52
N LEU A 385 3.70 35.67 -5.53
CA LEU A 385 4.69 36.77 -5.39
C LEU A 385 4.10 38.08 -4.83
N ARG A 386 2.78 38.19 -4.69
CA ARG A 386 2.08 39.33 -4.07
C ARG A 386 1.41 38.95 -2.74
N GLN A 387 1.63 37.72 -2.25
CA GLN A 387 1.05 37.16 -1.03
C GLN A 387 2.10 36.94 0.07
N ASP A 388 3.27 37.58 -0.08
CA ASP A 388 4.39 37.49 0.88
C ASP A 388 4.79 36.06 1.27
N PRO A 389 5.08 35.17 0.29
CA PRO A 389 5.46 33.81 0.57
C PRO A 389 6.94 33.71 0.92
N ASP A 390 7.32 32.86 1.88
CA ASP A 390 8.71 32.44 2.12
C ASP A 390 9.07 31.25 1.23
N VAL A 391 8.11 30.30 1.11
CA VAL A 391 8.28 29.05 0.37
C VAL A 391 7.17 28.89 -0.67
N ILE A 392 7.56 28.60 -1.91
CA ILE A 392 6.65 28.34 -3.01
C ILE A 392 6.87 26.93 -3.53
N MET A 393 5.83 26.11 -3.64
CA MET A 393 5.90 24.85 -4.36
C MET A 393 5.07 24.92 -5.65
N VAL A 394 5.68 24.55 -6.76
CA VAL A 394 5.03 24.37 -8.06
C VAL A 394 4.99 22.87 -8.35
N GLY A 395 3.80 22.31 -8.49
CA GLY A 395 3.62 20.87 -8.67
C GLY A 395 4.51 20.33 -9.79
N GLU A 396 4.57 21.03 -10.92
CA GLU A 396 5.50 20.71 -12.01
C GLU A 396 5.76 21.91 -12.91
N ILE A 397 6.93 21.93 -13.56
CA ILE A 397 7.29 22.91 -14.60
C ILE A 397 7.17 22.22 -15.97
N ARG A 398 6.21 22.67 -16.79
CA ARG A 398 5.95 22.12 -18.14
C ARG A 398 6.38 23.04 -19.27
N ASP A 399 6.43 24.34 -19.03
CA ASP A 399 6.60 25.38 -20.04
C ASP A 399 7.59 26.48 -19.60
N LEU A 400 8.04 27.27 -20.58
CA LEU A 400 9.01 28.34 -20.35
C LEU A 400 8.48 29.41 -19.39
N GLU A 401 7.20 29.80 -19.52
CA GLU A 401 6.64 30.89 -18.74
C GLU A 401 6.63 30.53 -17.23
N THR A 402 6.18 29.33 -16.88
CA THR A 402 6.22 28.82 -15.51
C THR A 402 7.65 28.74 -14.99
N ALA A 403 8.59 28.24 -15.83
CA ALA A 403 10.01 28.13 -15.47
C ALA A 403 10.65 29.49 -15.17
N GLU A 404 10.41 30.51 -16.03
CA GLU A 404 10.96 31.87 -15.84
C GLU A 404 10.47 32.51 -14.54
N ILE A 405 9.16 32.38 -14.21
CA ILE A 405 8.60 32.95 -12.99
C ILE A 405 9.15 32.25 -11.76
N ALA A 406 9.25 30.92 -11.79
CA ALA A 406 9.78 30.11 -10.69
C ALA A 406 11.26 30.42 -10.42
N ILE A 407 12.09 30.57 -11.48
CA ILE A 407 13.49 30.94 -11.38
C ILE A 407 13.63 32.36 -10.82
N LYS A 408 12.81 33.30 -11.30
CA LYS A 408 12.81 34.66 -10.79
C LYS A 408 12.45 34.72 -9.32
N ALA A 409 11.47 33.95 -8.90
CA ALA A 409 11.12 33.82 -7.48
C ALA A 409 12.31 33.30 -6.65
N ALA A 410 12.99 32.26 -7.14
CA ALA A 410 14.17 31.70 -6.49
C ALA A 410 15.37 32.67 -6.40
N GLN A 411 15.45 33.67 -7.29
CA GLN A 411 16.49 34.71 -7.28
C GLN A 411 16.12 35.93 -6.41
N THR A 412 14.85 36.05 -6.00
CA THR A 412 14.32 37.23 -5.35
C THR A 412 13.83 36.97 -3.91
N GLY A 413 14.48 36.06 -3.20
CA GLY A 413 14.27 35.85 -1.75
C GLY A 413 13.33 34.72 -1.39
N HIS A 414 12.95 33.83 -2.32
CA HIS A 414 12.01 32.74 -2.04
C HIS A 414 12.68 31.37 -2.22
N LEU A 415 12.35 30.43 -1.36
CA LEU A 415 12.69 29.02 -1.57
C LEU A 415 11.62 28.36 -2.46
N VAL A 416 12.02 27.93 -3.64
CA VAL A 416 11.11 27.32 -4.63
C VAL A 416 11.35 25.82 -4.71
N LEU A 417 10.29 25.02 -4.54
CA LEU A 417 10.30 23.57 -4.74
C LEU A 417 9.48 23.23 -5.99
N SER A 418 10.00 22.38 -6.86
CA SER A 418 9.22 21.95 -8.03
C SER A 418 9.61 20.57 -8.53
N THR A 419 8.85 20.05 -9.52
CA THR A 419 9.18 18.81 -10.20
C THR A 419 9.38 19.02 -11.70
N LEU A 420 10.18 18.09 -12.26
CA LEU A 420 10.28 17.87 -13.70
C LEU A 420 10.17 16.37 -14.00
N HIS A 421 9.86 16.04 -15.26
CA HIS A 421 9.79 14.66 -15.73
C HIS A 421 11.04 14.33 -16.56
N THR A 422 12.17 14.15 -15.87
CA THR A 422 13.45 13.73 -16.46
C THR A 422 13.98 12.53 -15.69
N ASN A 423 14.95 11.81 -16.23
CA ASN A 423 15.43 10.55 -15.67
C ASN A 423 16.63 10.70 -14.72
N SER A 424 17.39 11.79 -14.85
CA SER A 424 18.58 12.10 -14.03
C SER A 424 18.66 13.58 -13.69
N ALA A 425 19.57 13.96 -12.82
CA ALA A 425 19.83 15.35 -12.47
C ALA A 425 20.46 16.11 -13.66
N ALA A 426 21.36 15.48 -14.42
CA ALA A 426 21.95 16.06 -15.62
C ALA A 426 20.90 16.38 -16.69
N GLU A 427 19.97 15.45 -16.95
CA GLU A 427 18.86 15.69 -17.87
C GLU A 427 17.95 16.82 -17.41
N THR A 428 17.79 17.01 -16.10
CA THR A 428 16.98 18.09 -15.53
C THR A 428 17.53 19.46 -15.91
N LEU A 429 18.84 19.64 -15.79
CA LEU A 429 19.52 20.89 -16.18
C LEU A 429 19.42 21.13 -17.68
N THR A 430 19.69 20.10 -18.48
CA THR A 430 19.54 20.17 -19.95
C THR A 430 18.10 20.46 -20.36
N ARG A 431 17.11 19.91 -19.65
CA ARG A 431 15.69 20.17 -19.92
C ARG A 431 15.30 21.62 -19.71
N LEU A 432 15.77 22.25 -18.61
CA LEU A 432 15.54 23.66 -18.34
C LEU A 432 16.17 24.53 -19.44
N HIS A 433 17.41 24.22 -19.86
CA HIS A 433 18.07 24.90 -20.96
C HIS A 433 17.29 24.77 -22.27
N ASN A 434 16.83 23.55 -22.60
CA ASN A 434 16.04 23.29 -23.81
C ASN A 434 14.65 23.96 -23.80
N MET A 435 14.12 24.29 -22.62
CA MET A 435 12.91 25.10 -22.47
C MET A 435 13.14 26.57 -22.82
N GLY A 436 14.41 27.01 -22.95
CA GLY A 436 14.79 28.37 -23.26
C GLY A 436 15.32 29.16 -22.06
N ILE A 437 15.54 28.54 -20.91
CA ILE A 437 16.12 29.21 -19.75
C ILE A 437 17.63 29.41 -19.95
N PRO A 438 18.14 30.63 -19.84
CA PRO A 438 19.58 30.92 -19.95
C PRO A 438 20.39 30.17 -18.88
N GLY A 439 21.57 29.64 -19.27
CA GLY A 439 22.43 28.87 -18.38
C GLY A 439 22.82 29.60 -17.09
N PHE A 440 23.05 30.92 -17.14
CA PHE A 440 23.38 31.72 -15.96
C PHE A 440 22.22 31.79 -14.95
N ASN A 441 20.96 31.81 -15.43
CA ASN A 441 19.78 31.77 -14.56
C ASN A 441 19.64 30.40 -13.85
N ILE A 442 19.88 29.31 -14.57
CA ILE A 442 19.89 27.97 -14.01
C ILE A 442 21.00 27.85 -12.95
N ALA A 443 22.22 28.24 -13.31
CA ALA A 443 23.39 28.14 -12.45
C ALA A 443 23.25 28.90 -11.12
N THR A 444 22.56 30.05 -11.14
CA THR A 444 22.41 30.92 -9.95
C THR A 444 21.17 30.63 -9.12
N SER A 445 20.15 29.96 -9.68
CA SER A 445 18.87 29.70 -9.00
C SER A 445 18.76 28.30 -8.44
N VAL A 446 19.20 27.29 -9.20
CA VAL A 446 19.08 25.89 -8.79
C VAL A 446 20.10 25.58 -7.69
N SER A 447 19.62 25.20 -6.50
CA SER A 447 20.46 24.86 -5.35
C SER A 447 20.70 23.35 -5.23
N LEU A 448 19.65 22.55 -5.49
CA LEU A 448 19.68 21.09 -5.34
C LEU A 448 18.79 20.43 -6.39
N ILE A 449 19.25 19.31 -6.91
CA ILE A 449 18.44 18.43 -7.78
C ILE A 449 18.40 17.05 -7.16
N ILE A 450 17.20 16.44 -7.10
CA ILE A 450 16.96 15.11 -6.57
C ILE A 450 16.29 14.29 -7.66
N ALA A 451 17.03 13.44 -8.35
CA ALA A 451 16.41 12.43 -9.19
C ALA A 451 16.09 11.18 -8.36
N GLN A 452 14.90 10.61 -8.58
CA GLN A 452 14.44 9.52 -7.75
C GLN A 452 13.69 8.42 -8.48
N ARG A 453 13.83 7.20 -7.94
CA ARG A 453 13.09 5.99 -8.29
C ARG A 453 12.59 5.32 -7.02
N LEU A 454 11.59 4.46 -7.16
CA LEU A 454 11.13 3.56 -6.10
C LEU A 454 11.46 2.12 -6.45
N ALA A 455 12.17 1.44 -5.56
CA ALA A 455 12.41 0.01 -5.59
C ALA A 455 11.58 -0.72 -4.55
N ARG A 456 11.16 -1.95 -4.82
CA ARG A 456 10.48 -2.80 -3.85
C ARG A 456 11.48 -3.30 -2.81
N LYS A 457 11.08 -3.30 -1.55
CA LYS A 457 11.88 -3.88 -0.47
C LYS A 457 11.72 -5.39 -0.46
N LEU A 458 12.81 -6.12 -0.27
CA LEU A 458 12.76 -7.54 0.01
C LEU A 458 12.01 -7.81 1.31
N CYS A 459 11.20 -8.86 1.31
CA CYS A 459 10.50 -9.30 2.49
C CYS A 459 11.50 -9.80 3.55
N SER A 460 11.44 -9.23 4.75
CA SER A 460 12.33 -9.61 5.86
C SER A 460 12.16 -11.06 6.32
N HIS A 461 10.96 -11.66 6.09
CA HIS A 461 10.64 -13.02 6.51
C HIS A 461 11.16 -14.10 5.56
N CYS A 462 11.28 -13.80 4.26
CA CYS A 462 11.55 -14.87 3.30
C CYS A 462 12.72 -14.60 2.32
N LYS A 463 13.37 -13.43 2.38
CA LYS A 463 14.55 -13.19 1.53
C LYS A 463 15.63 -14.23 1.79
N LYS A 464 16.28 -14.70 0.73
CA LYS A 464 17.34 -15.70 0.79
C LYS A 464 18.65 -15.11 0.29
N PRO A 465 19.80 -15.45 0.91
CA PRO A 465 21.10 -15.08 0.36
C PRO A 465 21.35 -15.83 -0.96
N ILE A 466 21.95 -15.13 -1.91
CA ILE A 466 22.37 -15.70 -3.19
C ILE A 466 23.86 -15.43 -3.41
N GLU A 467 24.56 -16.43 -3.91
CA GLU A 467 25.96 -16.29 -4.33
C GLU A 467 26.01 -15.87 -5.80
N ILE A 468 26.64 -14.72 -6.06
CA ILE A 468 26.84 -14.19 -7.41
C ILE A 468 28.34 -14.16 -7.67
N PRO A 469 28.81 -14.68 -8.82
CA PRO A 469 30.24 -14.66 -9.18
C PRO A 469 30.82 -13.25 -9.14
N ARG A 470 32.04 -13.10 -8.61
CA ARG A 470 32.76 -11.81 -8.48
C ARG A 470 32.76 -11.02 -9.79
N GLU A 471 33.02 -11.67 -10.92
CA GLU A 471 33.05 -11.03 -12.24
C GLU A 471 31.69 -10.43 -12.62
N THR A 472 30.59 -11.08 -12.25
CA THR A 472 29.25 -10.58 -12.49
C THR A 472 28.94 -9.35 -11.64
N LEU A 473 29.36 -9.36 -10.36
CA LEU A 473 29.20 -8.21 -9.47
C LEU A 473 29.97 -6.99 -10.00
N ILE A 474 31.19 -7.17 -10.50
CA ILE A 474 32.00 -6.09 -11.12
C ILE A 474 31.28 -5.54 -12.36
N LYS A 475 30.76 -6.42 -13.24
CA LYS A 475 29.98 -5.99 -14.43
C LYS A 475 28.70 -5.22 -14.06
N GLU A 476 28.06 -5.57 -12.96
CA GLU A 476 26.87 -4.87 -12.47
C GLU A 476 27.21 -3.51 -11.82
N GLY A 477 28.51 -3.21 -11.61
CA GLY A 477 28.99 -1.93 -11.09
C GLY A 477 29.22 -1.89 -9.59
N PHE A 478 29.30 -3.04 -8.91
CA PHE A 478 29.70 -3.07 -7.50
C PHE A 478 31.17 -2.70 -7.33
N PRO A 479 31.51 -1.86 -6.33
CA PRO A 479 32.88 -1.50 -6.03
C PRO A 479 33.72 -2.75 -5.71
N GLU A 480 34.83 -2.93 -6.42
CA GLU A 480 35.62 -4.13 -6.33
C GLU A 480 36.21 -4.38 -4.93
N GLU A 481 36.54 -3.31 -4.23
CA GLU A 481 37.07 -3.32 -2.86
C GLU A 481 36.03 -3.78 -1.82
N ARG A 482 34.74 -3.65 -2.11
CA ARG A 482 33.64 -4.04 -1.21
C ARG A 482 33.16 -5.47 -1.44
N ILE A 483 33.52 -6.11 -2.57
CA ILE A 483 33.09 -7.47 -2.88
C ILE A 483 33.67 -8.46 -1.87
N GLY A 484 32.78 -9.23 -1.22
CA GLY A 484 33.11 -10.12 -0.12
C GLY A 484 32.78 -9.57 1.27
N GLY A 485 32.48 -8.25 1.38
CA GLY A 485 32.05 -7.61 2.61
C GLY A 485 30.52 -7.45 2.77
N PHE A 486 29.71 -7.93 1.82
CA PHE A 486 28.25 -7.86 1.85
C PHE A 486 27.61 -9.13 1.28
N THR A 487 26.33 -9.31 1.58
CA THR A 487 25.52 -10.42 1.07
C THR A 487 24.39 -9.87 0.21
N ILE A 488 24.25 -10.41 -1.00
CA ILE A 488 23.11 -10.13 -1.88
C ILE A 488 21.98 -11.10 -1.57
N TYR A 489 20.75 -10.61 -1.62
CA TYR A 489 19.55 -11.40 -1.36
C TYR A 489 18.63 -11.42 -2.56
N GLU A 490 17.90 -12.53 -2.71
CA GLU A 490 16.84 -12.72 -3.68
C GLU A 490 15.46 -12.85 -3.03
N PRO A 491 14.37 -12.54 -3.76
CA PRO A 491 13.02 -12.75 -3.28
C PRO A 491 12.65 -14.24 -3.33
N ALA A 492 12.09 -14.80 -2.23
CA ALA A 492 11.62 -16.19 -2.22
C ALA A 492 10.09 -16.30 -2.31
N GLY A 493 9.37 -15.40 -1.62
CA GLY A 493 7.91 -15.43 -1.50
C GLY A 493 7.44 -16.15 -0.23
N CYS A 494 6.41 -15.58 0.44
CA CYS A 494 5.71 -16.16 1.59
C CYS A 494 4.35 -15.48 1.75
N ASP A 495 3.54 -15.95 2.70
CA ASP A 495 2.19 -15.42 2.97
C ASP A 495 2.18 -13.96 3.48
N HIS A 496 3.32 -13.46 3.97
CA HIS A 496 3.45 -12.09 4.48
C HIS A 496 3.86 -11.05 3.42
N CYS A 497 4.05 -11.47 2.17
CA CYS A 497 4.62 -10.61 1.13
C CYS A 497 4.03 -10.87 -0.25
N ASN A 498 4.45 -10.07 -1.19
CA ASN A 498 4.05 -10.14 -2.58
C ASN A 498 5.22 -10.62 -3.46
N GLY A 499 5.31 -11.95 -3.70
CA GLY A 499 6.37 -12.52 -4.54
C GLY A 499 7.77 -12.20 -4.01
N GLY A 500 7.94 -12.24 -2.68
CA GLY A 500 9.22 -11.94 -2.01
C GLY A 500 9.46 -10.47 -1.69
N TYR A 501 8.53 -9.55 -2.01
CA TYR A 501 8.66 -8.12 -1.75
C TYR A 501 7.52 -7.57 -0.88
N LYS A 502 7.82 -6.59 -0.04
CA LYS A 502 6.84 -5.86 0.79
C LYS A 502 7.28 -4.43 1.04
N GLY A 503 6.49 -3.48 0.54
CA GLY A 503 6.78 -2.06 0.64
C GLY A 503 7.84 -1.59 -0.35
N ARG A 504 8.14 -0.29 -0.33
CA ARG A 504 9.07 0.37 -1.26
C ARG A 504 10.12 1.18 -0.51
N VAL A 505 11.24 1.44 -1.17
CA VAL A 505 12.31 2.33 -0.71
C VAL A 505 12.71 3.26 -1.84
N GLY A 506 13.01 4.50 -1.52
CA GLY A 506 13.55 5.46 -2.47
C GLY A 506 15.00 5.14 -2.84
N ILE A 507 15.31 5.35 -4.12
CA ILE A 507 16.67 5.40 -4.66
C ILE A 507 16.85 6.81 -5.19
N TYR A 508 17.91 7.47 -4.76
CA TYR A 508 18.10 8.89 -5.01
C TYR A 508 19.46 9.18 -5.63
N GLU A 509 19.47 10.10 -6.56
CA GLU A 509 20.61 10.85 -7.04
C GLU A 509 20.42 12.28 -6.54
N VAL A 510 21.21 12.71 -5.56
CA VAL A 510 21.09 14.02 -4.91
C VAL A 510 22.31 14.84 -5.25
N VAL A 511 22.12 15.91 -6.01
CA VAL A 511 23.18 16.73 -6.57
C VAL A 511 23.04 18.17 -6.11
N LYS A 512 24.01 18.63 -5.34
CA LYS A 512 24.16 20.03 -5.01
C LYS A 512 24.83 20.77 -6.19
N ASN A 513 24.37 21.96 -6.49
CA ASN A 513 24.94 22.80 -7.53
C ASN A 513 26.28 23.39 -7.06
N THR A 514 27.38 22.72 -7.41
CA THR A 514 28.75 23.13 -7.05
C THR A 514 29.25 24.25 -7.97
N PRO A 515 30.29 25.03 -7.58
CA PRO A 515 30.90 26.05 -8.45
C PRO A 515 31.41 25.49 -9.78
N GLU A 516 31.89 24.25 -9.79
CA GLU A 516 32.36 23.53 -10.97
C GLU A 516 31.18 23.24 -11.92
N LEU A 517 30.07 22.76 -11.36
CA LEU A 517 28.83 22.50 -12.09
C LEU A 517 28.24 23.81 -12.66
N GLN A 518 28.23 24.88 -11.88
CA GLN A 518 27.76 26.18 -12.29
C GLN A 518 28.53 26.71 -13.52
N ARG A 519 29.87 26.58 -13.54
CA ARG A 519 30.69 26.95 -14.68
C ARG A 519 30.32 26.16 -15.93
N LEU A 520 30.09 24.84 -15.76
CA LEU A 520 29.73 23.98 -16.88
C LEU A 520 28.33 24.28 -17.41
N ILE A 521 27.36 24.57 -16.53
CA ILE A 521 26.01 24.99 -16.92
C ILE A 521 26.05 26.33 -17.68
N MET A 522 26.85 27.30 -17.20
CA MET A 522 27.05 28.60 -17.90
C MET A 522 27.73 28.45 -19.25
N ALA A 523 28.58 27.45 -19.42
CA ALA A 523 29.24 27.10 -20.68
C ALA A 523 28.36 26.24 -21.61
N GLU A 524 27.09 26.03 -21.25
CA GLU A 524 26.12 25.20 -22.00
C GLU A 524 26.59 23.75 -22.23
N GLY A 525 27.27 23.18 -21.24
CA GLY A 525 27.71 21.77 -21.24
C GLY A 525 26.57 20.81 -21.46
N ASN A 526 26.82 19.73 -22.20
CA ASN A 526 25.82 18.70 -22.46
C ASN A 526 25.60 17.80 -21.24
N SER A 527 24.53 16.99 -21.27
CA SER A 527 24.16 16.11 -20.15
C SER A 527 25.26 15.12 -19.75
N LEU A 528 26.07 14.62 -20.69
CA LEU A 528 27.17 13.71 -20.42
C LEU A 528 28.31 14.40 -19.67
N GLU A 529 28.68 15.60 -20.06
CA GLU A 529 29.70 16.41 -19.38
C GLU A 529 29.28 16.76 -17.96
N ILE A 530 28.00 17.12 -17.80
CA ILE A 530 27.38 17.38 -16.50
C ILE A 530 27.44 16.12 -15.61
N ASP A 531 27.06 14.95 -16.12
CA ASP A 531 27.10 13.68 -15.39
C ASP A 531 28.53 13.31 -14.95
N ILE A 532 29.51 13.49 -15.84
CA ILE A 532 30.92 13.26 -15.51
C ILE A 532 31.39 14.21 -14.38
N GLN A 533 30.99 15.47 -14.43
CA GLN A 533 31.34 16.44 -13.38
C GLN A 533 30.67 16.09 -12.05
N MET A 534 29.39 15.70 -12.04
CA MET A 534 28.66 15.26 -10.83
C MET A 534 29.40 14.10 -10.14
N ARG A 535 29.83 13.11 -10.91
CA ARG A 535 30.61 11.97 -10.38
C ARG A 535 31.97 12.39 -9.83
N ARG A 536 32.66 13.36 -10.47
CA ARG A 536 33.91 13.93 -9.96
C ARG A 536 33.71 14.69 -8.66
N ASP A 537 32.58 15.34 -8.49
CA ASP A 537 32.19 16.05 -7.28
C ASP A 537 31.75 15.09 -6.16
N GLY A 538 31.71 13.76 -6.43
CA GLY A 538 31.42 12.71 -5.44
C GLY A 538 29.93 12.38 -5.29
N PHE A 539 29.06 12.85 -6.18
CA PHE A 539 27.64 12.50 -6.14
C PHE A 539 27.38 11.15 -6.78
N ASN A 540 26.62 10.31 -6.06
CA ASN A 540 26.21 9.01 -6.58
C ASN A 540 25.04 9.17 -7.55
N ASP A 541 25.12 8.49 -8.71
CA ASP A 541 23.99 8.34 -9.60
C ASP A 541 22.93 7.37 -9.04
N LEU A 542 21.78 7.28 -9.72
CA LEU A 542 20.70 6.37 -9.32
C LEU A 542 21.14 4.90 -9.25
N ARG A 543 22.00 4.49 -10.19
CA ARG A 543 22.52 3.11 -10.23
C ARG A 543 23.37 2.80 -9.02
N THR A 544 24.35 3.62 -8.71
CA THR A 544 25.25 3.48 -7.55
C THR A 544 24.45 3.49 -6.25
N SER A 545 23.51 4.42 -6.08
CA SER A 545 22.62 4.48 -4.92
C SER A 545 21.76 3.21 -4.79
N GLY A 546 21.29 2.67 -5.90
CA GLY A 546 20.54 1.41 -5.93
C GLY A 546 21.41 0.21 -5.50
N LEU A 547 22.64 0.12 -5.99
CA LEU A 547 23.59 -0.95 -5.60
C LEU A 547 23.92 -0.89 -4.11
N ILE A 548 24.02 0.31 -3.51
CA ILE A 548 24.16 0.47 -2.06
C ILE A 548 22.98 -0.16 -1.32
N LYS A 549 21.72 0.06 -1.78
CA LYS A 549 20.54 -0.60 -1.18
C LYS A 549 20.56 -2.12 -1.32
N ALA A 550 21.08 -2.63 -2.42
CA ALA A 550 21.25 -4.07 -2.61
C ALA A 550 22.33 -4.65 -1.66
N MET A 551 23.47 -3.96 -1.48
CA MET A 551 24.51 -4.34 -0.51
C MET A 551 23.99 -4.33 0.94
N GLN A 552 23.08 -3.43 1.28
CA GLN A 552 22.39 -3.37 2.58
C GLN A 552 21.33 -4.48 2.74
N GLY A 553 21.05 -5.27 1.70
CA GLY A 553 20.03 -6.33 1.71
C GLY A 553 18.60 -5.81 1.82
N ILE A 554 18.36 -4.55 1.43
CA ILE A 554 17.04 -3.89 1.45
C ILE A 554 16.24 -4.30 0.22
N THR A 555 16.90 -4.40 -0.95
CA THR A 555 16.28 -4.78 -2.23
C THR A 555 17.15 -5.81 -2.96
N SER A 556 16.65 -6.36 -4.06
CA SER A 556 17.41 -7.31 -4.89
C SER A 556 18.13 -6.62 -6.04
N LEU A 557 19.16 -7.26 -6.59
CA LEU A 557 19.84 -6.79 -7.79
C LEU A 557 18.91 -6.75 -9.00
N GLU A 558 18.00 -7.74 -9.11
CA GLU A 558 16.96 -7.78 -10.15
C GLU A 558 16.09 -6.52 -10.13
N GLU A 559 15.65 -6.11 -8.94
CA GLU A 559 14.82 -4.93 -8.78
C GLU A 559 15.59 -3.64 -9.11
N ILE A 560 16.86 -3.54 -8.74
CA ILE A 560 17.72 -2.42 -9.13
C ILE A 560 17.87 -2.36 -10.65
N ASN A 561 18.10 -3.52 -11.29
CA ASN A 561 18.17 -3.59 -12.75
C ASN A 561 16.89 -3.13 -13.42
N ARG A 562 15.73 -3.50 -12.86
CA ARG A 562 14.42 -3.08 -13.35
C ARG A 562 14.19 -1.56 -13.31
N VAL A 563 14.72 -0.87 -12.30
CA VAL A 563 14.41 0.55 -12.06
C VAL A 563 15.52 1.51 -12.46
N THR A 564 16.74 1.02 -12.73
CA THR A 564 17.92 1.84 -13.05
C THR A 564 18.64 1.49 -14.36
N LYS A 565 18.29 0.37 -15.03
CA LYS A 565 18.73 0.09 -16.40
C LYS A 565 17.68 0.68 -17.35
N ASP A 566 18.13 1.54 -18.25
CA ASP A 566 17.34 2.07 -19.36
C ASP A 566 17.12 1.00 -20.44
#